data_084a7b2db15362d4e9480f23252677f9
#
_entry.id   084a7b2db15362d4e9480f23252677f9
#
_cell.length_a   1.000
_cell.length_b   1.000
_cell.length_c   1.000
_cell.angle_alpha   90.00
_cell.angle_beta   90.00
_cell.angle_gamma   90.00
#
_symmetry.space_group_name_H-M   'P 1'
#
loop_
_entity.id
_entity.type
_entity.pdbx_description
1 polymer ?
#
loop_
_entity_poly.entity_id
_entity_poly.type
_entity_poly.pdbx_seq_one_letter_code
_entity_poly.pdbx_strand_id
1 'polypeptide(L)'
;PIILSLTYQAVHPLNREYIALFNALDTPRALRIRTIIWDARFAVSVAVLAGFGRALAEVGAVIIVGGNINGLTRVMTTTIALETSKGNLTLALALGLILLTIAISVNFITHSIARMGEKYQVVRQ
;
A
#
# COMPACT_ATOMS: atom_id res chain seq x y z
N PRO A 1 -7.48 -2.91 -7.96
CA PRO A 1 -7.35 -1.79 -8.92
C PRO A 1 -6.33 -0.74 -8.46
N ILE A 2 -6.35 -0.30 -7.18
CA ILE A 2 -5.49 0.79 -6.68
C ILE A 2 -4.00 0.44 -6.76
N ILE A 3 -3.60 -0.72 -6.23
CA ILE A 3 -2.20 -1.17 -6.28
C ILE A 3 -1.73 -1.28 -7.73
N LEU A 4 -2.55 -1.87 -8.60
CA LEU A 4 -2.24 -2.00 -10.02
C LEU A 4 -2.05 -0.64 -10.70
N SER A 5 -2.96 0.29 -10.46
CA SER A 5 -2.92 1.65 -11.01
C SER A 5 -1.67 2.41 -10.55
N LEU A 6 -1.35 2.38 -9.26
CA LEU A 6 -0.18 3.04 -8.71
C LEU A 6 1.13 2.38 -9.18
N THR A 7 1.17 1.05 -9.25
CA THR A 7 2.34 0.33 -9.79
C THR A 7 2.54 0.63 -11.27
N TYR A 8 1.47 0.68 -12.06
CA TYR A 8 1.53 1.04 -13.47
C TYR A 8 2.08 2.47 -13.66
N GLN A 9 1.57 3.43 -12.89
CA GLN A 9 2.04 4.82 -12.93
C GLN A 9 3.52 4.94 -12.55
N ALA A 10 4.00 4.11 -11.62
CA ALA A 10 5.40 4.08 -11.21
C ALA A 10 6.33 3.45 -12.26
N VAL A 11 5.90 2.39 -12.92
CA VAL A 11 6.74 1.60 -13.85
C VAL A 11 6.72 2.15 -15.27
N HIS A 12 5.58 2.69 -15.70
CA HIS A 12 5.40 3.15 -17.08
C HIS A 12 6.40 4.22 -17.55
N PRO A 13 6.69 5.30 -16.79
CA PRO A 13 7.69 6.29 -17.19
C PRO A 13 9.10 5.70 -17.25
N LEU A 14 9.50 4.85 -16.30
CA LEU A 14 10.79 4.18 -16.30
C LEU A 14 10.99 3.30 -17.54
N ASN A 15 9.95 2.55 -17.92
CA ASN A 15 10.03 1.74 -19.13
C ASN A 15 10.22 2.58 -20.41
N ARG A 16 9.59 3.75 -20.49
CA ARG A 16 9.78 4.67 -21.63
C ARG A 16 11.18 5.25 -21.67
N GLU A 17 11.74 5.62 -20.55
CA GLU A 17 13.06 6.19 -20.43
C GLU A 17 14.16 5.17 -20.81
N TYR A 18 14.01 3.93 -20.34
CA TYR A 18 15.00 2.87 -20.61
C TYR A 18 14.84 2.15 -21.95
N ILE A 19 13.73 2.36 -22.68
CA ILE A 19 13.45 1.59 -23.91
C ILE A 19 14.53 1.80 -24.98
N ALA A 20 14.99 3.04 -25.13
CA ALA A 20 16.03 3.41 -26.08
C ALA A 20 17.38 2.76 -25.70
N LEU A 21 17.72 2.80 -24.41
CA LEU A 21 18.93 2.21 -23.86
C LEU A 21 18.95 0.68 -24.01
N PHE A 22 17.86 0.01 -23.67
CA PHE A 22 17.74 -1.44 -23.78
C PHE A 22 17.76 -1.92 -25.22
N ASN A 23 17.21 -1.15 -26.15
CA ASN A 23 17.26 -1.48 -27.58
C ASN A 23 18.66 -1.28 -28.16
N ALA A 24 19.38 -0.23 -27.73
CA ALA A 24 20.77 0.01 -28.15
C ALA A 24 21.76 -1.06 -27.65
N LEU A 25 21.51 -1.62 -26.47
CA LEU A 25 22.38 -2.63 -25.83
C LEU A 25 21.95 -4.07 -26.11
N ASP A 26 20.92 -4.31 -26.92
CA ASP A 26 20.32 -5.62 -27.20
C ASP A 26 20.11 -6.47 -25.93
N THR A 27 19.58 -5.81 -24.89
CA THR A 27 19.48 -6.36 -23.54
C THR A 27 18.42 -7.47 -23.47
N PRO A 28 18.74 -8.66 -22.94
CA PRO A 28 17.78 -9.75 -22.80
C PRO A 28 16.60 -9.36 -21.91
N ARG A 29 15.38 -9.83 -22.27
CA ARG A 29 14.11 -9.47 -21.59
C ARG A 29 14.16 -9.67 -20.08
N ALA A 30 14.79 -10.75 -19.61
CA ALA A 30 14.90 -11.04 -18.19
C ALA A 30 15.68 -9.96 -17.42
N LEU A 31 16.79 -9.48 -17.98
CA LEU A 31 17.60 -8.43 -17.37
C LEU A 31 16.86 -7.09 -17.36
N ARG A 32 16.17 -6.77 -18.46
CA ARG A 32 15.32 -5.57 -18.56
C ARG A 32 14.25 -5.51 -17.48
N ILE A 33 13.48 -6.60 -17.29
CA ILE A 33 12.45 -6.69 -16.25
C ILE A 33 13.06 -6.53 -14.86
N ARG A 34 14.17 -7.22 -14.60
CA ARG A 34 14.87 -7.14 -13.31
C ARG A 34 15.33 -5.72 -13.00
N THR A 35 15.89 -5.01 -13.96
CA THR A 35 16.37 -3.63 -13.80
C THR A 35 15.21 -2.69 -13.49
N ILE A 36 14.11 -2.75 -14.26
CA ILE A 36 12.93 -1.91 -14.04
C ILE A 36 12.31 -2.16 -12.65
N ILE A 37 12.17 -3.42 -12.24
CA ILE A 37 11.63 -3.75 -10.91
C ILE A 37 12.54 -3.24 -9.80
N TRP A 38 13.85 -3.37 -9.97
CA TRP A 38 14.82 -2.89 -8.99
C TRP A 38 14.80 -1.37 -8.83
N ASP A 39 14.69 -0.63 -9.93
CA ASP A 39 14.59 0.83 -9.90
C ASP A 39 13.23 1.31 -9.38
N ALA A 40 12.15 0.61 -9.72
CA ALA A 40 10.79 0.91 -9.26
C ALA A 40 10.51 0.45 -7.80
N ARG A 41 11.43 -0.25 -7.12
CA ARG A 41 11.17 -0.90 -5.82
C ARG A 41 10.55 0.02 -4.76
N PHE A 42 11.03 1.27 -4.66
CA PHE A 42 10.48 2.24 -3.70
C PHE A 42 9.06 2.65 -4.05
N ALA A 43 8.79 2.94 -5.32
CA ALA A 43 7.48 3.33 -5.80
C ALA A 43 6.48 2.16 -5.70
N VAL A 44 6.91 0.94 -5.98
CA VAL A 44 6.10 -0.28 -5.79
C VAL A 44 5.80 -0.50 -4.30
N SER A 45 6.77 -0.30 -3.41
CA SER A 45 6.54 -0.40 -1.96
C SER A 45 5.50 0.62 -1.48
N VAL A 46 5.56 1.86 -1.97
CA VAL A 46 4.55 2.89 -1.68
C VAL A 46 3.17 2.48 -2.21
N ALA A 47 3.09 1.92 -3.41
CA ALA A 47 1.84 1.45 -4.00
C ALA A 47 1.19 0.32 -3.18
N VAL A 48 2.01 -0.63 -2.69
CA VAL A 48 1.53 -1.73 -1.83
C VAL A 48 1.04 -1.19 -0.48
N LEU A 49 1.79 -0.30 0.17
CA LEU A 49 1.41 0.30 1.45
C LEU A 49 0.15 1.16 1.33
N ALA A 50 0.02 1.93 0.24
CA ALA A 50 -1.19 2.70 -0.05
C ALA A 50 -2.41 1.79 -0.26
N GLY A 51 -2.24 0.69 -0.99
CA GLY A 51 -3.29 -0.32 -1.16
C GLY A 51 -3.67 -0.99 0.15
N PHE A 52 -2.70 -1.30 1.00
CA PHE A 52 -2.94 -1.84 2.34
C PHE A 52 -3.72 -0.86 3.24
N GLY A 53 -3.32 0.43 3.26
CA GLY A 53 -4.05 1.46 3.99
C GLY A 53 -5.51 1.59 3.52
N ARG A 54 -5.74 1.50 2.21
CA ARG A 54 -7.10 1.50 1.64
C ARG A 54 -7.90 0.26 2.06
N ALA A 55 -7.28 -0.92 2.07
CA ALA A 55 -7.93 -2.15 2.51
C ALA A 55 -8.33 -2.09 3.99
N LEU A 56 -7.50 -1.50 4.84
CA LEU A 56 -7.84 -1.28 6.26
C LEU A 56 -9.04 -0.35 6.45
N ALA A 57 -9.27 0.59 5.53
CA ALA A 57 -10.38 1.52 5.59
C ALA A 57 -11.72 0.93 5.08
N GLU A 58 -11.71 -0.26 4.46
CA GLU A 58 -12.89 -0.86 3.83
C GLU A 58 -13.75 -1.63 4.83
N VAL A 59 -14.38 -0.90 5.75
CA VAL A 59 -15.22 -1.48 6.83
C VAL A 59 -16.56 -1.98 6.32
N GLY A 60 -17.21 -1.22 5.45
CA GLY A 60 -18.57 -1.50 4.99
C GLY A 60 -18.69 -2.83 4.25
N ALA A 61 -17.84 -3.07 3.27
CA ALA A 61 -17.85 -4.32 2.51
C ALA A 61 -17.56 -5.53 3.40
N VAL A 62 -16.62 -5.40 4.34
CA VAL A 62 -16.28 -6.49 5.28
C VAL A 62 -17.45 -6.86 6.19
N ILE A 63 -18.25 -5.88 6.65
CA ILE A 63 -19.46 -6.15 7.45
C ILE A 63 -20.51 -6.86 6.61
N ILE A 64 -20.77 -6.37 5.39
CA ILE A 64 -21.83 -6.89 4.53
C ILE A 64 -21.51 -8.33 4.07
N VAL A 65 -20.29 -8.56 3.59
CA VAL A 65 -19.89 -9.86 3.03
C VAL A 65 -19.50 -10.84 4.13
N GLY A 66 -18.80 -10.37 5.17
CA GLY A 66 -18.25 -11.22 6.23
C GLY A 66 -19.22 -11.57 7.35
N GLY A 67 -20.36 -10.83 7.52
CA GLY A 67 -21.35 -11.08 8.58
C GLY A 67 -20.82 -10.85 10.01
N ASN A 68 -19.60 -10.32 10.18
CA ASN A 68 -18.99 -10.03 11.48
C ASN A 68 -19.02 -11.19 12.49
N ILE A 69 -18.78 -12.43 12.02
CA ILE A 69 -18.84 -13.66 12.82
C ILE A 69 -17.60 -13.75 13.71
N ASN A 70 -17.83 -14.00 15.01
CA ASN A 70 -16.75 -14.11 15.99
C ASN A 70 -15.81 -15.29 15.66
N GLY A 71 -14.50 -15.03 15.63
CA GLY A 71 -13.47 -16.03 15.34
C GLY A 71 -13.30 -16.39 13.86
N LEU A 72 -14.15 -15.87 12.95
CA LEU A 72 -14.08 -16.16 11.51
C LEU A 72 -13.86 -14.88 10.66
N THR A 73 -14.78 -13.93 10.72
CA THR A 73 -14.77 -12.74 9.84
C THR A 73 -14.69 -11.41 10.59
N ARG A 74 -14.66 -11.47 11.94
CA ARG A 74 -14.55 -10.28 12.77
C ARG A 74 -13.13 -9.72 12.72
N VAL A 75 -13.01 -8.47 12.29
CA VAL A 75 -11.78 -7.69 12.28
C VAL A 75 -11.90 -6.48 13.22
N MET A 76 -10.79 -5.81 13.52
CA MET A 76 -10.78 -4.69 14.46
C MET A 76 -11.79 -3.59 14.11
N THR A 77 -11.88 -3.21 12.83
CA THR A 77 -12.81 -2.19 12.34
C THR A 77 -14.29 -2.58 12.53
N THR A 78 -14.63 -3.84 12.27
CA THR A 78 -16.00 -4.34 12.47
C THR A 78 -16.32 -4.54 13.96
N THR A 79 -15.32 -4.80 14.80
CA THR A 79 -15.47 -4.86 16.25
C THR A 79 -15.77 -3.48 16.83
N ILE A 80 -15.10 -2.42 16.36
CA ILE A 80 -15.40 -1.04 16.77
C ILE A 80 -16.85 -0.70 16.48
N ALA A 81 -17.33 -0.99 15.26
CA ALA A 81 -18.72 -0.74 14.89
C ALA A 81 -19.72 -1.51 15.77
N LEU A 82 -19.43 -2.77 16.06
CA LEU A 82 -20.25 -3.63 16.90
C LEU A 82 -20.32 -3.13 18.36
N GLU A 83 -19.16 -2.82 18.96
CA GLU A 83 -19.10 -2.36 20.34
C GLU A 83 -19.72 -0.96 20.52
N THR A 84 -19.62 -0.10 19.49
CA THR A 84 -20.35 1.18 19.46
C THR A 84 -21.87 0.95 19.45
N SER A 85 -22.36 0.01 18.65
CA SER A 85 -23.81 -0.30 18.58
C SER A 85 -24.34 -0.95 19.86
N LYS A 86 -23.48 -1.65 20.62
CA LYS A 86 -23.81 -2.20 21.95
C LYS A 86 -23.76 -1.17 23.07
N GLY A 87 -23.29 0.07 22.80
CA GLY A 87 -23.10 1.12 23.81
C GLY A 87 -21.79 0.98 24.61
N ASN A 88 -20.91 0.03 24.28
CA ASN A 88 -19.62 -0.14 24.95
C ASN A 88 -18.57 0.80 24.36
N LEU A 89 -18.75 2.10 24.63
CA LEU A 89 -17.92 3.17 24.06
C LEU A 89 -16.46 3.07 24.53
N THR A 90 -16.20 2.59 25.74
CA THR A 90 -14.84 2.47 26.27
C THR A 90 -14.00 1.53 25.44
N LEU A 91 -14.51 0.34 25.13
CA LEU A 91 -13.83 -0.64 24.30
C LEU A 91 -13.73 -0.18 22.84
N ALA A 92 -14.78 0.42 22.30
CA ALA A 92 -14.78 0.97 20.94
C ALA A 92 -13.72 2.06 20.76
N LEU A 93 -13.59 2.99 21.72
CA LEU A 93 -12.58 4.05 21.71
C LEU A 93 -11.17 3.49 21.87
N ALA A 94 -10.95 2.52 22.74
CA ALA A 94 -9.65 1.88 22.89
C ALA A 94 -9.17 1.21 21.58
N LEU A 95 -10.04 0.43 20.93
CA LEU A 95 -9.74 -0.20 19.65
C LEU A 95 -9.54 0.83 18.54
N GLY A 96 -10.32 1.90 18.52
CA GLY A 96 -10.18 3.01 17.58
C GLY A 96 -8.84 3.71 17.71
N LEU A 97 -8.36 3.95 18.94
CA LEU A 97 -7.06 4.56 19.21
C LEU A 97 -5.90 3.67 18.73
N ILE A 98 -6.01 2.36 18.97
CA ILE A 98 -5.02 1.39 18.47
C ILE A 98 -4.98 1.41 16.94
N LEU A 99 -6.14 1.36 16.28
CA LEU A 99 -6.23 1.39 14.82
C LEU A 99 -5.67 2.69 14.25
N LEU A 100 -5.96 3.82 14.88
CA LEU A 100 -5.41 5.12 14.49
C LEU A 100 -3.88 5.14 14.58
N THR A 101 -3.33 4.59 15.67
CA THR A 101 -1.87 4.48 15.85
C THR A 101 -1.24 3.63 14.75
N ILE A 102 -1.84 2.50 14.41
CA ILE A 102 -1.39 1.65 13.30
C ILE A 102 -1.46 2.42 11.98
N ALA A 103 -2.56 3.10 11.69
CA ALA A 103 -2.74 3.86 10.46
C ALA A 103 -1.70 4.98 10.32
N ILE A 104 -1.42 5.73 11.38
CA ILE A 104 -0.38 6.77 11.41
C ILE A 104 1.00 6.15 11.19
N SER A 105 1.31 5.03 11.83
CA SER A 105 2.58 4.34 11.67
C SER A 105 2.81 3.88 10.23
N VAL A 106 1.80 3.28 9.60
CA VAL A 106 1.85 2.87 8.19
C VAL A 106 2.06 4.07 7.26
N ASN A 107 1.34 5.17 7.47
CA ASN A 107 1.52 6.39 6.70
C ASN A 107 2.91 6.99 6.86
N PHE A 108 3.46 7.00 8.08
CA PHE A 108 4.80 7.51 8.34
C PHE A 108 5.87 6.66 7.64
N ILE A 109 5.74 5.33 7.69
CA ILE A 109 6.64 4.39 6.99
C ILE A 109 6.57 4.62 5.49
N THR A 110 5.36 4.73 4.92
CA THR A 110 5.15 5.00 3.50
C THR A 110 5.84 6.28 3.06
N HIS A 111 5.66 7.36 3.83
CA HIS A 111 6.28 8.65 3.53
C HIS A 111 7.81 8.61 3.64
N SER A 112 8.34 7.89 4.62
CA SER A 112 9.79 7.71 4.79
C SER A 112 10.42 6.94 3.64
N ILE A 113 9.75 5.88 3.16
CA ILE A 113 10.19 5.10 2.00
C ILE A 113 10.16 5.95 0.72
N ALA A 114 9.09 6.72 0.51
CA ALA A 114 8.97 7.61 -0.65
C ALA A 114 10.11 8.62 -0.70
N ARG A 115 10.42 9.29 0.41
CA ARG A 115 11.53 10.25 0.50
C ARG A 115 12.90 9.63 0.24
N MET A 116 13.13 8.39 0.69
CA MET A 116 14.38 7.69 0.36
C MET A 116 14.48 7.42 -1.14
N GLY A 117 13.39 7.08 -1.80
CA GLY A 117 13.35 6.86 -3.24
C GLY A 117 13.74 8.10 -4.05
N GLU A 118 13.21 9.27 -3.68
CA GLU A 118 13.54 10.55 -4.35
C GLU A 118 15.02 10.90 -4.23
N LYS A 119 15.63 10.72 -3.06
CA LYS A 119 17.08 10.99 -2.88
C LYS A 119 17.97 10.11 -3.76
N TYR A 120 17.58 8.86 -4.00
CA TYR A 120 18.35 7.96 -4.88
C TYR A 120 18.23 8.32 -6.36
N GLN A 121 17.16 8.96 -6.79
CA GLN A 121 17.00 9.41 -8.18
C GLN A 121 17.82 10.68 -8.47
N VAL A 122 17.91 11.62 -7.53
CA VAL A 122 18.66 12.88 -7.68
C VAL A 122 20.18 12.65 -7.75
N VAL A 123 20.72 11.63 -7.10
CA VAL A 123 22.18 11.32 -7.13
C VAL A 123 22.60 10.67 -8.45
N ARG A 124 21.67 10.28 -9.31
CA ARG A 124 21.92 9.53 -10.56
C ARG A 124 21.83 10.40 -11.82
N GLN A 125 21.51 11.69 -11.69
CA GLN A 125 21.61 12.72 -12.75
C GLN A 125 22.94 13.45 -12.67
#